data_85c6b70058e47fcb2b86911a9fd08a06
#
_entry.id   85c6b70058e47fcb2b86911a9fd08a06
#
_cell.length_a   1.000
_cell.length_b   1.000
_cell.length_c   1.000
_cell.angle_alpha   90.00
_cell.angle_beta   90.00
_cell.angle_gamma   90.00
#
_symmetry.space_group_name_H-M   'P 1'
#
loop_
_entity.id
_entity.type
_entity.pdbx_description
1 polymer ?
#
loop_
_entity_poly.entity_id
_entity_poly.type
_entity_poly.pdbx_seq_one_letter_code
_entity_poly.pdbx_strand_id
1 'polypeptide(L)' 'MPRIELDEHETTVLAQILEDFVSEVRMEIANTDSQEFRDDLKEREKIAKELLGRLGRPVS' A
#
# COMPACT_ATOMS: atom_id res chain seq x y z
N MET A 1 6.96 8.03 17.24
CA MET A 1 6.11 7.40 16.21
C MET A 1 5.15 6.41 16.84
N PRO A 2 3.92 6.37 16.36
CA PRO A 2 2.98 5.39 16.88
C PRO A 2 3.42 3.96 16.55
N ARG A 3 3.15 3.05 17.45
CA ARG A 3 3.42 1.63 17.25
C ARG A 3 2.09 0.92 17.22
N ILE A 4 1.99 -0.09 16.38
CA ILE A 4 0.79 -0.89 16.30
C ILE A 4 1.17 -2.36 16.53
N GLU A 5 0.44 -3.03 17.39
CA GLU A 5 0.64 -4.45 17.63
C GLU A 5 -0.44 -5.23 16.91
N LEU A 6 -0.02 -6.23 16.16
CA LEU A 6 -0.92 -7.04 15.36
C LEU A 6 -0.69 -8.50 15.68
N ASP A 7 -1.77 -9.26 15.82
CA ASP A 7 -1.65 -10.70 15.89
C ASP A 7 -1.47 -11.27 14.48
N GLU A 8 -1.30 -12.57 14.38
CA GLU A 8 -1.04 -13.22 13.10
C GLU A 8 -2.18 -13.03 12.11
N HIS A 9 -3.41 -13.14 12.58
CA HIS A 9 -4.58 -12.96 11.73
C HIS A 9 -4.70 -11.53 11.23
N GLU A 10 -4.52 -10.56 12.13
CA GLU A 10 -4.57 -9.15 11.77
C GLU A 10 -3.49 -8.78 10.78
N THR A 11 -2.29 -9.34 10.94
CA THR A 11 -1.20 -9.12 10.00
C THR A 11 -1.56 -9.62 8.61
N THR A 12 -2.16 -10.79 8.52
CA THR A 12 -2.58 -11.36 7.24
C THR A 12 -3.65 -10.50 6.57
N VAL A 13 -4.64 -10.06 7.33
CA VAL A 13 -5.72 -9.23 6.79
C VAL A 13 -5.19 -7.87 6.34
N LEU A 14 -4.35 -7.25 7.16
CA LEU A 14 -3.78 -5.95 6.79
C LEU A 14 -2.92 -6.06 5.53
N ALA A 15 -2.12 -7.12 5.43
CA ALA A 15 -1.31 -7.34 4.22
C ALA A 15 -2.20 -7.48 3.00
N GLN A 16 -3.32 -8.18 3.11
CA GLN A 16 -4.26 -8.32 2.00
C GLN A 16 -4.86 -6.97 1.60
N ILE A 17 -5.25 -6.17 2.58
CA ILE A 17 -5.79 -4.83 2.32
C ILE A 17 -4.76 -3.98 1.57
N LEU A 18 -3.50 -4.02 2.00
CA LEU A 18 -2.44 -3.25 1.37
C LEU A 18 -2.15 -3.74 -0.05
N GLU A 19 -2.16 -5.04 -0.27
CA GLU A 19 -1.96 -5.61 -1.61
C GLU A 19 -3.07 -5.18 -2.57
N ASP A 20 -4.32 -5.21 -2.10
CA ASP A 20 -5.46 -4.76 -2.89
C ASP A 20 -5.35 -3.27 -3.19
N PHE A 21 -4.94 -2.48 -2.21
CA PHE A 21 -4.74 -1.04 -2.40
C PHE A 21 -3.67 -0.76 -3.47
N VAL A 22 -2.53 -1.45 -3.39
CA VAL A 22 -1.46 -1.27 -4.38
C VAL A 22 -1.95 -1.59 -5.79
N SER A 23 -2.71 -2.66 -5.93
CA SER A 23 -3.28 -3.05 -7.22
C SER A 23 -4.23 -1.97 -7.76
N GLU A 24 -5.12 -1.47 -6.92
CA GLU A 24 -6.08 -0.44 -7.32
C GLU A 24 -5.41 0.89 -7.64
N VAL A 25 -4.44 1.31 -6.82
CA VAL A 25 -3.80 2.59 -7.02
C VAL A 25 -2.98 2.63 -8.31
N ARG A 26 -2.42 1.50 -8.71
CA ARG A 26 -1.70 1.41 -9.97
C ARG A 26 -2.61 1.69 -11.16
N MET A 27 -3.83 1.20 -11.09
CA MET A 27 -4.83 1.48 -12.13
C MET A 27 -5.22 2.96 -12.15
N GLU A 28 -5.38 3.56 -10.98
CA GLU A 28 -5.70 4.98 -10.88
C GLU A 28 -4.57 5.86 -11.42
N ILE A 29 -3.33 5.51 -11.11
CA ILE A 29 -2.16 6.23 -11.64
C ILE A 29 -2.15 6.18 -13.17
N ALA A 30 -2.44 5.02 -13.74
CA ALA A 30 -2.45 4.84 -15.18
C ALA A 30 -3.56 5.64 -15.87
N ASN A 31 -4.66 5.87 -15.16
CA ASN A 31 -5.85 6.50 -15.73
C ASN A 31 -6.01 7.98 -15.41
N THR A 32 -5.18 8.54 -14.52
CA THR A 32 -5.31 9.95 -14.16
C THR A 32 -4.47 10.84 -15.05
N ASP A 33 -5.02 11.99 -15.41
CA ASP A 33 -4.32 13.01 -16.20
C ASP A 33 -3.70 14.10 -15.32
N SER A 34 -4.07 14.15 -14.05
CA SER A 34 -3.57 15.16 -13.13
C SER A 34 -2.21 14.74 -12.57
N GLN A 35 -1.18 15.55 -12.81
CA GLN A 35 0.16 15.26 -12.31
C GLN A 35 0.21 15.32 -10.78
N GLU A 36 -0.46 16.29 -10.17
CA GLU A 36 -0.50 16.41 -8.71
C GLU A 36 -1.16 15.21 -8.07
N PHE A 37 -2.27 14.77 -8.63
CA PHE A 37 -2.98 13.62 -8.12
C PHE A 37 -2.18 12.34 -8.32
N ARG A 38 -1.50 12.23 -9.45
CA ARG A 38 -0.64 11.08 -9.74
C ARG A 38 0.51 10.99 -8.74
N ASP A 39 1.13 12.11 -8.42
CA ASP A 39 2.24 12.14 -7.45
C ASP A 39 1.77 11.71 -6.07
N ASP A 40 0.59 12.16 -5.65
CA ASP A 40 0.00 11.77 -4.38
C ASP A 40 -0.28 10.26 -4.34
N LEU A 41 -0.82 9.72 -5.42
CA LEU A 41 -1.08 8.28 -5.52
C LEU A 41 0.20 7.46 -5.48
N LYS A 42 1.26 7.93 -6.14
CA LYS A 42 2.56 7.25 -6.12
C LYS A 42 3.16 7.23 -4.72
N GLU A 43 3.00 8.30 -3.97
CA GLU A 43 3.48 8.35 -2.59
C GLU A 43 2.73 7.32 -1.72
N ARG A 44 1.42 7.23 -1.89
CA ARG A 44 0.61 6.25 -1.17
C ARG A 44 0.98 4.83 -1.53
N GLU A 45 1.26 4.59 -2.80
CA GLU A 45 1.71 3.27 -3.26
C GLU A 45 3.03 2.91 -2.60
N LYS A 46 3.96 3.85 -2.56
CA LYS A 46 5.27 3.63 -1.94
C LYS A 46 5.13 3.25 -0.47
N ILE A 47 4.31 4.00 0.27
CA ILE A 47 4.09 3.74 1.68
C ILE A 47 3.46 2.36 1.90
N ALA A 48 2.48 2.01 1.08
CA ALA A 48 1.83 0.71 1.17
C ALA A 48 2.83 -0.43 0.94
N LYS A 49 3.71 -0.28 -0.04
CA LYS A 49 4.75 -1.29 -0.31
C LYS A 49 5.74 -1.42 0.83
N GLU A 50 6.13 -0.29 1.43
CA GLU A 50 7.03 -0.31 2.58
C GLU A 50 6.39 -1.04 3.76
N LEU A 51 5.10 -0.79 4.00
CA LEU A 51 4.38 -1.46 5.08
C LEU A 51 4.25 -2.95 4.82
N LEU A 52 4.01 -3.35 3.58
CA LEU A 52 3.97 -4.77 3.21
C LEU A 52 5.31 -5.44 3.51
N GLY A 53 6.43 -4.77 3.21
CA GLY A 53 7.75 -5.28 3.53
C GLY A 53 7.95 -5.47 5.02
N ARG A 54 7.46 -4.54 5.83
CA ARG A 54 7.55 -4.65 7.29
C ARG A 54 6.70 -5.78 7.84
N LEU A 55 5.63 -6.12 7.14
CA LEU A 55 4.76 -7.24 7.53
C LEU A 55 5.30 -8.59 7.06
N GLY A 56 6.44 -8.59 6.39
CA GLY A 56 7.06 -9.81 5.91
C GLY A 56 6.47 -10.34 4.61
N ARG A 57 5.75 -9.51 3.87
CA ARG A 57 5.16 -9.91 2.59
C ARG A 57 6.05 -9.53 1.42
N PRO A 58 6.11 -10.36 0.38
CA PRO A 58 6.85 -10.00 -0.82
C PRO A 58 6.19 -8.80 -1.49
N VAL A 59 7.02 -7.90 -2.00
CA VAL A 59 6.57 -6.71 -2.71
C VAL A 59 6.86 -6.91 -4.19
N SER A 60 5.84 -6.82 -5.00
CA SER A 60 5.98 -6.95 -6.44
C SER A 60 6.11 -5.60 -7.13
#